data_9038021758f58f8449b08430365a9b7f
#
_entry.id   9038021758f58f8449b08430365a9b7f
#
_cell.length_a   1.000
_cell.length_b   1.000
_cell.length_c   1.000
_cell.angle_alpha   90.00
_cell.angle_beta   90.00
_cell.angle_gamma   90.00
#
_symmetry.space_group_name_H-M   'P 1'
#
loop_
_entity.id
_entity.type
_entity.pdbx_description
1 polymer ?
#
loop_
_entity_poly.entity_id
_entity_poly.type
_entity_poly.pdbx_seq_one_letter_code
_entity_poly.pdbx_strand_id
1 'polypeptide(L)'
;MGTVRGFALASIVKKSFALDLSPYNINNDMFSALSKKQHGLTTAWCLRKENKLLGVLSPAAFLVEIGKVLISQQIIADGKTEAFRDALNELQNVEAAERKIAGVDTPEVSSTIFKHWRFEEGLVNTIAFCQEPEKAEEQDRRPAQILHVVRTTVPIDGIVTDASTEAAKELISKYGLD
;
A
#
# COMPACT_ATOMS: atom_id res chain seq x y z
N MET A 1 -0.06 -20.44 4.46
CA MET A 1 -1.54 -20.30 4.53
C MET A 1 -2.04 -18.84 4.43
N GLY A 2 -1.20 -17.81 4.63
CA GLY A 2 -1.59 -16.40 4.55
C GLY A 2 -2.08 -15.92 3.17
N THR A 3 -1.46 -16.37 2.10
CA THR A 3 -1.73 -15.89 0.72
C THR A 3 -3.15 -16.19 0.24
N VAL A 4 -3.68 -17.39 0.53
CA VAL A 4 -5.05 -17.78 0.12
C VAL A 4 -6.10 -16.99 0.89
N ARG A 5 -5.89 -16.72 2.18
CA ARG A 5 -6.77 -15.85 2.98
C ARG A 5 -6.75 -14.41 2.48
N GLY A 6 -5.58 -13.87 2.13
CA GLY A 6 -5.45 -12.54 1.57
C GLY A 6 -6.21 -12.35 0.26
N PHE A 7 -6.10 -13.31 -0.68
CA PHE A 7 -6.84 -13.28 -1.94
C PHE A 7 -8.35 -13.42 -1.74
N ALA A 8 -8.79 -14.30 -0.81
CA ALA A 8 -10.20 -14.46 -0.49
C ALA A 8 -10.79 -13.18 0.12
N LEU A 9 -10.06 -12.51 1.03
CA LEU A 9 -10.51 -11.27 1.67
C LEU A 9 -10.57 -10.10 0.69
N ALA A 10 -9.59 -9.93 -0.19
CA ALA A 10 -9.64 -8.92 -1.24
C ALA A 10 -10.82 -9.13 -2.19
N SER A 11 -11.21 -10.39 -2.45
CA SER A 11 -12.38 -10.74 -3.24
C SER A 11 -13.70 -10.47 -2.51
N ILE A 12 -13.74 -10.68 -1.18
CA ILE A 12 -14.91 -10.39 -0.34
C ILE A 12 -15.10 -8.87 -0.23
N VAL A 13 -14.04 -8.12 0.01
CA VAL A 13 -14.09 -6.65 0.04
C VAL A 13 -14.58 -6.10 -1.30
N LYS A 14 -14.11 -6.63 -2.43
CA LYS A 14 -14.60 -6.27 -3.77
C LYS A 14 -16.11 -6.53 -3.99
N LYS A 15 -16.64 -7.61 -3.41
CA LYS A 15 -18.06 -7.99 -3.58
C LYS A 15 -19.01 -7.29 -2.61
N SER A 16 -18.52 -6.91 -1.44
CA SER A 16 -19.35 -6.37 -0.35
C SER A 16 -19.46 -4.85 -0.32
N PHE A 17 -18.57 -4.14 -1.01
CA PHE A 17 -18.57 -2.69 -1.07
C PHE A 17 -18.61 -2.23 -2.53
N ALA A 18 -19.54 -1.34 -2.86
CA ALA A 18 -19.43 -0.55 -4.06
C ALA A 18 -18.15 0.30 -3.92
N LEU A 19 -17.07 -0.14 -4.58
CA LEU A 19 -15.78 0.53 -4.52
C LEU A 19 -15.88 1.83 -5.31
N ASP A 20 -16.09 2.93 -4.60
CA ASP A 20 -15.96 4.27 -5.18
C ASP A 20 -14.61 4.87 -4.77
N LEU A 21 -13.67 4.87 -5.71
CA LEU A 21 -12.33 5.42 -5.55
C LEU A 21 -12.18 6.74 -6.32
N SER A 22 -13.29 7.39 -6.62
CA SER A 22 -13.30 8.67 -7.34
C SER A 22 -12.49 9.79 -6.68
N PRO A 23 -12.35 9.88 -5.33
CA PRO A 23 -11.41 10.83 -4.74
C PRO A 23 -9.99 10.69 -5.25
N TYR A 24 -9.52 9.47 -5.49
CA TYR A 24 -8.17 9.19 -6.00
C TYR A 24 -8.06 9.26 -7.53
N ASN A 25 -9.13 9.60 -8.26
CA ASN A 25 -9.20 9.56 -9.73
C ASN A 25 -8.87 8.19 -10.33
N ILE A 26 -9.13 7.09 -9.62
CA ILE A 26 -8.95 5.73 -10.11
C ILE A 26 -10.27 4.96 -10.05
N ASN A 27 -10.39 3.97 -10.94
CA ASN A 27 -11.50 3.03 -10.95
C ASN A 27 -11.10 1.65 -10.39
N ASN A 28 -12.04 0.74 -10.32
CA ASN A 28 -11.83 -0.60 -9.75
C ASN A 28 -10.83 -1.45 -10.53
N ASP A 29 -10.76 -1.27 -11.86
CA ASP A 29 -9.79 -2.01 -12.70
C ASP A 29 -8.38 -1.50 -12.46
N MET A 30 -8.20 -0.17 -12.37
CA MET A 30 -6.92 0.46 -12.00
C MET A 30 -6.48 0.01 -10.62
N PHE A 31 -7.36 0.01 -9.62
CA PHE A 31 -7.06 -0.45 -8.27
C PHE A 31 -6.65 -1.94 -8.23
N SER A 32 -7.37 -2.77 -8.99
CA SER A 32 -7.00 -4.19 -9.12
C SER A 32 -5.64 -4.38 -9.81
N ALA A 33 -5.37 -3.59 -10.84
CA ALA A 33 -4.10 -3.62 -11.55
C ALA A 33 -2.94 -3.15 -10.66
N LEU A 34 -3.14 -2.11 -9.86
CA LEU A 34 -2.17 -1.61 -8.87
C LEU A 34 -1.74 -2.73 -7.91
N SER A 35 -2.70 -3.37 -7.23
CA SER A 35 -2.41 -4.45 -6.29
C SER A 35 -1.68 -5.63 -6.93
N LYS A 36 -2.07 -6.00 -8.16
CA LYS A 36 -1.40 -7.07 -8.92
C LYS A 36 0.04 -6.70 -9.32
N LYS A 37 0.27 -5.45 -9.74
CA LYS A 37 1.61 -4.99 -10.14
C LYS A 37 2.55 -4.92 -8.93
N GLN A 38 2.10 -4.35 -7.81
CA GLN A 38 2.88 -4.32 -6.56
C GLN A 38 3.19 -5.74 -6.07
N HIS A 39 2.22 -6.64 -6.07
CA HIS A 39 2.42 -8.06 -5.73
C HIS A 39 3.42 -8.74 -6.68
N GLY A 40 3.28 -8.56 -7.99
CA GLY A 40 4.17 -9.15 -8.98
C GLY A 40 5.60 -8.69 -8.84
N LEU A 41 5.83 -7.37 -8.66
CA LEU A 41 7.15 -6.79 -8.43
C LEU A 41 7.78 -7.34 -7.14
N THR A 42 7.01 -7.38 -6.06
CA THR A 42 7.45 -7.92 -4.76
C THR A 42 7.83 -9.39 -4.87
N THR A 43 7.01 -10.19 -5.54
CA THR A 43 7.28 -11.62 -5.73
C THR A 43 8.57 -11.84 -6.54
N ALA A 44 8.74 -11.10 -7.64
CA ALA A 44 9.96 -11.18 -8.44
C ALA A 44 11.21 -10.75 -7.66
N TRP A 45 11.10 -9.73 -6.83
CA TRP A 45 12.18 -9.31 -5.93
C TRP A 45 12.54 -10.40 -4.93
N CYS A 46 11.54 -10.89 -4.19
CA CYS A 46 11.75 -11.91 -3.15
C CYS A 46 12.37 -13.19 -3.70
N LEU A 47 11.92 -13.66 -4.85
CA LEU A 47 12.47 -14.87 -5.47
C LEU A 47 13.96 -14.74 -5.85
N ARG A 48 14.43 -13.53 -6.12
CA ARG A 48 15.83 -13.27 -6.51
C ARG A 48 16.74 -12.94 -5.33
N LYS A 49 16.26 -12.17 -4.37
CA LYS A 49 17.07 -11.52 -3.35
C LYS A 49 16.68 -11.89 -1.91
N GLU A 50 15.38 -12.10 -1.64
CA GLU A 50 14.82 -12.15 -0.29
C GLU A 50 13.79 -13.29 -0.12
N ASN A 51 14.13 -14.48 -0.59
CA ASN A 51 13.20 -15.61 -0.63
C ASN A 51 12.54 -15.92 0.73
N LYS A 52 13.26 -15.68 1.84
CA LYS A 52 12.73 -15.88 3.20
C LYS A 52 11.58 -14.93 3.55
N LEU A 53 11.52 -13.76 2.92
CA LEU A 53 10.50 -12.73 3.16
C LEU A 53 9.26 -12.89 2.27
N LEU A 54 9.27 -13.83 1.33
CA LEU A 54 8.17 -14.02 0.38
C LEU A 54 6.82 -14.26 1.07
N GLY A 55 6.82 -15.02 2.17
CA GLY A 55 5.59 -15.33 2.92
C GLY A 55 4.91 -14.12 3.56
N VAL A 56 5.68 -13.10 3.91
CA VAL A 56 5.19 -11.84 4.51
C VAL A 56 4.95 -10.79 3.43
N LEU A 57 5.92 -10.58 2.56
CA LEU A 57 5.90 -9.49 1.59
C LEU A 57 4.88 -9.67 0.47
N SER A 58 4.71 -10.90 -0.04
CA SER A 58 3.78 -11.16 -1.13
C SER A 58 2.32 -10.81 -0.76
N PRO A 59 1.77 -11.27 0.38
CA PRO A 59 0.44 -10.84 0.80
C PRO A 59 0.40 -9.37 1.23
N ALA A 60 1.45 -8.83 1.87
CA ALA A 60 1.49 -7.43 2.27
C ALA A 60 1.37 -6.49 1.06
N ALA A 61 2.14 -6.72 0.00
CA ALA A 61 2.09 -5.92 -1.22
C ALA A 61 0.74 -6.00 -1.97
N PHE A 62 0.03 -7.12 -1.84
CA PHE A 62 -1.30 -7.25 -2.42
C PHE A 62 -2.38 -6.51 -1.62
N LEU A 63 -2.20 -6.41 -0.32
CA LEU A 63 -3.22 -5.95 0.63
C LEU A 63 -3.01 -4.50 1.10
N VAL A 64 -1.81 -3.94 0.97
CA VAL A 64 -1.45 -2.64 1.56
C VAL A 64 -2.39 -1.51 1.14
N GLU A 65 -2.90 -1.52 -0.07
CA GLU A 65 -3.74 -0.43 -0.60
C GLU A 65 -5.22 -0.52 -0.19
N ILE A 66 -5.61 -1.57 0.56
CA ILE A 66 -7.03 -1.80 0.90
C ILE A 66 -7.62 -0.68 1.77
N GLY A 67 -6.79 -0.01 2.57
CA GLY A 67 -7.19 1.14 3.39
C GLY A 67 -7.78 2.30 2.58
N LYS A 68 -7.34 2.46 1.32
CA LYS A 68 -7.88 3.48 0.40
C LYS A 68 -9.39 3.38 0.20
N VAL A 69 -9.92 2.16 0.26
CA VAL A 69 -11.37 1.93 0.11
C VAL A 69 -12.14 2.61 1.23
N LEU A 70 -11.70 2.44 2.49
CA LEU A 70 -12.36 3.07 3.64
C LEU A 70 -12.12 4.57 3.69
N ILE A 71 -10.91 5.01 3.40
CA ILE A 71 -10.55 6.44 3.33
C ILE A 71 -11.40 7.13 2.25
N SER A 72 -11.54 6.52 1.07
CA SER A 72 -12.38 7.06 0.00
C SER A 72 -13.84 7.21 0.43
N GLN A 73 -14.40 6.19 1.06
CA GLN A 73 -15.77 6.24 1.57
C GLN A 73 -15.96 7.37 2.59
N GLN A 74 -15.00 7.56 3.49
CA GLN A 74 -15.05 8.63 4.48
C GLN A 74 -14.96 10.01 3.83
N ILE A 75 -14.04 10.20 2.88
CA ILE A 75 -13.88 11.46 2.13
C ILE A 75 -15.16 11.83 1.38
N ILE A 76 -15.81 10.83 0.75
CA ILE A 76 -17.08 11.03 0.03
C ILE A 76 -18.19 11.37 1.02
N ALA A 77 -18.32 10.63 2.12
CA ALA A 77 -19.35 10.87 3.15
C ALA A 77 -19.23 12.25 3.78
N ASP A 78 -17.99 12.74 3.96
CA ASP A 78 -17.71 14.08 4.50
C ASP A 78 -17.87 15.21 3.45
N GLY A 79 -18.13 14.87 2.18
CA GLY A 79 -18.21 15.86 1.08
C GLY A 79 -16.86 16.51 0.75
N LYS A 80 -15.74 15.86 1.04
CA LYS A 80 -14.37 16.42 0.93
C LYS A 80 -13.62 15.99 -0.33
N THR A 81 -14.30 15.42 -1.33
CA THR A 81 -13.65 14.88 -2.54
C THR A 81 -12.80 15.93 -3.27
N GLU A 82 -13.32 17.12 -3.49
CA GLU A 82 -12.56 18.20 -4.18
C GLU A 82 -11.38 18.66 -3.32
N ALA A 83 -11.59 18.90 -2.03
CA ALA A 83 -10.51 19.27 -1.11
C ALA A 83 -9.38 18.22 -1.06
N PHE A 84 -9.73 16.95 -1.19
CA PHE A 84 -8.74 15.87 -1.26
C PHE A 84 -7.96 15.88 -2.58
N ARG A 85 -8.63 16.12 -3.71
CA ARG A 85 -7.98 16.26 -5.02
C ARG A 85 -7.04 17.45 -5.06
N ASP A 86 -7.46 18.59 -4.49
CA ASP A 86 -6.61 19.77 -4.34
C ASP A 86 -5.36 19.45 -3.49
N ALA A 87 -5.55 18.75 -2.38
CA ALA A 87 -4.44 18.31 -1.52
C ALA A 87 -3.47 17.34 -2.24
N LEU A 88 -3.99 16.41 -3.07
CA LEU A 88 -3.16 15.54 -3.90
C LEU A 88 -2.30 16.33 -4.88
N ASN A 89 -2.88 17.34 -5.54
CA ASN A 89 -2.18 18.21 -6.50
C ASN A 89 -1.14 19.10 -5.81
N GLU A 90 -1.47 19.63 -4.62
CA GLU A 90 -0.58 20.50 -3.86
C GLU A 90 0.62 19.74 -3.26
N LEU A 91 0.35 18.61 -2.61
CA LEU A 91 1.34 17.88 -1.82
C LEU A 91 2.14 16.87 -2.65
N GLN A 92 1.63 16.44 -3.81
CA GLN A 92 2.23 15.40 -4.67
C GLN A 92 2.59 14.13 -3.87
N ASN A 93 1.87 13.87 -2.78
CA ASN A 93 2.06 12.74 -1.87
C ASN A 93 0.69 12.29 -1.36
N VAL A 94 0.34 11.05 -1.67
CA VAL A 94 -0.99 10.49 -1.38
C VAL A 94 -1.24 10.37 0.12
N GLU A 95 -0.29 9.84 0.88
CA GLU A 95 -0.41 9.65 2.32
C GLU A 95 -0.49 10.99 3.07
N ALA A 96 0.27 11.99 2.62
CA ALA A 96 0.18 13.34 3.18
C ALA A 96 -1.19 13.98 2.91
N ALA A 97 -1.76 13.78 1.73
CA ALA A 97 -3.12 14.25 1.41
C ALA A 97 -4.18 13.50 2.23
N GLU A 98 -4.05 12.18 2.38
CA GLU A 98 -4.90 11.36 3.23
C GLU A 98 -4.90 11.88 4.68
N ARG A 99 -3.72 12.08 5.28
CA ARG A 99 -3.57 12.62 6.64
C ARG A 99 -4.16 14.03 6.76
N LYS A 100 -3.94 14.91 5.78
CA LYS A 100 -4.46 16.28 5.78
C LYS A 100 -5.99 16.33 5.77
N ILE A 101 -6.64 15.43 5.05
CA ILE A 101 -8.10 15.49 4.80
C ILE A 101 -8.89 14.49 5.66
N ALA A 102 -8.40 13.26 5.80
CA ALA A 102 -9.07 12.19 6.54
C ALA A 102 -8.49 11.95 7.94
N GLY A 103 -7.32 12.52 8.27
CA GLY A 103 -6.65 12.37 9.57
C GLY A 103 -5.90 11.06 9.75
N VAL A 104 -5.94 10.17 8.77
CA VAL A 104 -5.27 8.85 8.74
C VAL A 104 -4.73 8.59 7.35
N ASP A 105 -3.82 7.63 7.20
CA ASP A 105 -3.32 7.20 5.89
C ASP A 105 -3.61 5.73 5.58
N THR A 106 -3.36 5.35 4.34
CA THR A 106 -3.61 3.99 3.84
C THR A 106 -2.89 2.91 4.62
N PRO A 107 -1.57 2.97 4.92
CA PRO A 107 -0.90 1.97 5.74
C PRO A 107 -1.50 1.81 7.14
N GLU A 108 -1.84 2.91 7.81
CA GLU A 108 -2.45 2.91 9.13
C GLU A 108 -3.81 2.20 9.12
N VAL A 109 -4.68 2.55 8.17
CA VAL A 109 -6.01 1.94 8.04
C VAL A 109 -5.90 0.46 7.67
N SER A 110 -5.05 0.13 6.68
CA SER A 110 -4.86 -1.26 6.25
C SER A 110 -4.33 -2.16 7.36
N SER A 111 -3.29 -1.71 8.07
CA SER A 111 -2.72 -2.47 9.19
C SER A 111 -3.71 -2.65 10.33
N THR A 112 -4.51 -1.64 10.64
CA THR A 112 -5.57 -1.71 11.65
C THR A 112 -6.62 -2.76 11.29
N ILE A 113 -7.06 -2.81 10.03
CA ILE A 113 -7.99 -3.83 9.53
C ILE A 113 -7.41 -5.23 9.74
N PHE A 114 -6.15 -5.45 9.31
CA PHE A 114 -5.52 -6.76 9.39
C PHE A 114 -5.21 -7.19 10.82
N LYS A 115 -4.85 -6.26 11.69
CA LYS A 115 -4.73 -6.51 13.12
C LYS A 115 -6.07 -6.94 13.74
N HIS A 116 -7.15 -6.27 13.41
CA HIS A 116 -8.50 -6.64 13.86
C HIS A 116 -8.89 -8.04 13.36
N TRP A 117 -8.52 -8.41 12.15
CA TRP A 117 -8.77 -9.73 11.58
C TRP A 117 -7.72 -10.80 11.99
N ARG A 118 -6.85 -10.47 12.94
CA ARG A 118 -5.84 -11.37 13.50
C ARG A 118 -4.91 -11.99 12.46
N PHE A 119 -4.46 -11.18 11.53
CA PHE A 119 -3.35 -11.56 10.64
C PHE A 119 -2.05 -11.66 11.43
N GLU A 120 -1.05 -12.34 10.85
CA GLU A 120 0.28 -12.46 11.44
C GLU A 120 0.90 -11.07 11.69
N GLU A 121 1.53 -10.90 12.85
CA GLU A 121 2.07 -9.63 13.30
C GLU A 121 3.11 -9.05 12.32
N GLY A 122 3.98 -9.89 11.75
CA GLY A 122 4.96 -9.48 10.76
C GLY A 122 4.33 -8.86 9.49
N LEU A 123 3.18 -9.37 9.04
CA LEU A 123 2.43 -8.77 7.93
C LEU A 123 1.85 -7.42 8.34
N VAL A 124 1.22 -7.35 9.51
CA VAL A 124 0.61 -6.12 10.03
C VAL A 124 1.67 -5.03 10.18
N ASN A 125 2.81 -5.34 10.79
CA ASN A 125 3.90 -4.40 11.02
C ASN A 125 4.57 -3.97 9.70
N THR A 126 4.77 -4.90 8.76
CA THR A 126 5.28 -4.58 7.42
C THR A 126 4.42 -3.52 6.74
N ILE A 127 3.10 -3.63 6.81
CA ILE A 127 2.17 -2.65 6.24
C ILE A 127 2.19 -1.35 7.06
N ALA A 128 2.09 -1.44 8.39
CA ALA A 128 2.01 -0.28 9.26
C ALA A 128 3.21 0.68 9.11
N PHE A 129 4.40 0.11 8.93
CA PHE A 129 5.65 0.87 8.91
C PHE A 129 6.23 1.07 7.50
N CYS A 130 5.53 0.71 6.42
CA CYS A 130 6.09 0.80 5.08
C CYS A 130 6.42 2.24 4.62
N GLN A 131 5.85 3.27 5.22
CA GLN A 131 6.23 4.68 4.93
C GLN A 131 7.38 5.19 5.79
N GLU A 132 7.54 4.63 6.99
CA GLU A 132 8.57 5.02 7.97
C GLU A 132 9.27 3.76 8.52
N PRO A 133 9.99 3.01 7.67
CA PRO A 133 10.56 1.71 8.07
C PRO A 133 11.54 1.78 9.25
N GLU A 134 12.12 2.95 9.47
CA GLU A 134 13.01 3.21 10.61
C GLU A 134 12.31 3.13 11.96
N LYS A 135 10.98 3.27 12.00
CA LYS A 135 10.16 3.14 13.22
C LYS A 135 9.79 1.68 13.52
N ALA A 136 9.97 0.78 12.56
CA ALA A 136 9.71 -0.64 12.75
C ALA A 136 10.75 -1.30 13.65
N GLU A 137 10.35 -2.36 14.36
CA GLU A 137 11.29 -3.25 15.03
C GLU A 137 12.25 -3.90 14.02
N GLU A 138 13.40 -4.36 14.49
CA GLU A 138 14.48 -4.82 13.61
C GLU A 138 14.04 -5.93 12.65
N GLN A 139 13.25 -6.89 13.13
CA GLN A 139 12.75 -8.00 12.32
C GLN A 139 11.78 -7.57 11.22
N ASP A 140 11.03 -6.49 11.42
CA ASP A 140 10.00 -5.99 10.50
C ASP A 140 10.52 -4.86 9.60
N ARG A 141 11.71 -4.30 9.91
CA ARG A 141 12.28 -3.16 9.18
C ARG A 141 12.59 -3.49 7.73
N ARG A 142 13.27 -4.61 7.48
CA ARG A 142 13.65 -5.01 6.12
C ARG A 142 12.43 -5.24 5.22
N PRO A 143 11.40 -6.00 5.61
CA PRO A 143 10.19 -6.12 4.79
C PRO A 143 9.45 -4.79 4.61
N ALA A 144 9.38 -3.91 5.61
CA ALA A 144 8.78 -2.58 5.48
C ALA A 144 9.53 -1.70 4.45
N GLN A 145 10.88 -1.73 4.45
CA GLN A 145 11.73 -1.04 3.47
C GLN A 145 11.44 -1.51 2.04
N ILE A 146 11.36 -2.82 1.82
CA ILE A 146 11.08 -3.39 0.49
C ILE A 146 9.68 -3.00 0.03
N LEU A 147 8.68 -3.05 0.91
CA LEU A 147 7.32 -2.62 0.59
C LEU A 147 7.25 -1.13 0.25
N HIS A 148 8.04 -0.28 0.93
CA HIS A 148 8.18 1.15 0.59
C HIS A 148 8.70 1.33 -0.84
N VAL A 149 9.78 0.65 -1.19
CA VAL A 149 10.35 0.70 -2.55
C VAL A 149 9.33 0.25 -3.60
N VAL A 150 8.61 -0.84 -3.34
CA VAL A 150 7.59 -1.36 -4.26
C VAL A 150 6.47 -0.34 -4.48
N ARG A 151 5.95 0.27 -3.42
CA ARG A 151 4.89 1.29 -3.50
C ARG A 151 5.35 2.55 -4.22
N THR A 152 6.60 2.95 -4.03
CA THR A 152 7.21 4.08 -4.74
C THR A 152 7.40 3.77 -6.22
N THR A 153 7.81 2.54 -6.56
CA THR A 153 7.98 2.12 -7.96
C THR A 153 6.64 2.07 -8.70
N VAL A 154 5.61 1.56 -8.04
CA VAL A 154 4.26 1.40 -8.63
C VAL A 154 3.30 2.29 -7.84
N PRO A 155 3.15 3.57 -8.24
CA PRO A 155 2.28 4.53 -7.56
C PRO A 155 0.80 4.22 -7.77
N ILE A 156 -0.08 5.03 -7.17
CA ILE A 156 -1.52 4.79 -7.09
C ILE A 156 -2.21 4.60 -8.44
N ASP A 157 -1.76 5.26 -9.48
CA ASP A 157 -2.28 5.11 -10.85
C ASP A 157 -1.80 3.82 -11.52
N GLY A 158 -0.88 3.10 -10.89
CA GLY A 158 -0.27 1.88 -11.42
C GLY A 158 0.67 2.11 -12.60
N ILE A 159 1.07 3.36 -12.87
CA ILE A 159 1.95 3.71 -13.98
C ILE A 159 3.38 3.87 -13.48
N VAL A 160 4.26 2.97 -13.89
CA VAL A 160 5.68 3.08 -13.62
C VAL A 160 6.28 4.11 -14.57
N THR A 161 6.90 5.15 -14.00
CA THR A 161 7.55 6.24 -14.73
C THR A 161 9.05 6.28 -14.45
N ASP A 162 9.80 7.05 -15.22
CA ASP A 162 11.21 7.29 -14.94
C ASP A 162 11.37 7.95 -13.56
N ALA A 163 10.49 8.90 -13.22
CA ALA A 163 10.52 9.57 -11.92
C ALA A 163 10.26 8.60 -10.76
N SER A 164 9.25 7.72 -10.85
CA SER A 164 8.98 6.71 -9.81
C SER A 164 10.12 5.69 -9.69
N THR A 165 10.77 5.37 -10.81
CA THR A 165 11.91 4.46 -10.86
C THR A 165 13.14 5.08 -10.20
N GLU A 166 13.45 6.35 -10.48
CA GLU A 166 14.58 7.05 -9.83
C GLU A 166 14.34 7.21 -8.32
N ALA A 167 13.14 7.62 -7.90
CA ALA A 167 12.79 7.68 -6.49
C ALA A 167 12.94 6.32 -5.78
N ALA A 168 12.55 5.23 -6.44
CA ALA A 168 12.75 3.88 -5.93
C ALA A 168 14.23 3.49 -5.81
N LYS A 169 15.08 3.87 -6.77
CA LYS A 169 16.54 3.65 -6.70
C LYS A 169 17.18 4.40 -5.53
N GLU A 170 16.75 5.63 -5.27
CA GLU A 170 17.21 6.39 -4.10
C GLU A 170 16.87 5.67 -2.79
N LEU A 171 15.65 5.11 -2.69
CA LEU A 171 15.26 4.32 -1.51
C LEU A 171 16.06 3.01 -1.40
N ILE A 172 16.30 2.31 -2.52
CA ILE A 172 17.14 1.10 -2.55
C ILE A 172 18.52 1.42 -1.99
N SER A 173 19.15 2.49 -2.46
CA SER A 173 20.45 2.93 -1.97
C SER A 173 20.40 3.34 -0.50
N LYS A 174 19.40 4.15 -0.11
CA LYS A 174 19.20 4.59 1.29
C LYS A 174 19.09 3.43 2.26
N TYR A 175 18.40 2.35 1.86
CA TYR A 175 18.13 1.19 2.72
C TYR A 175 19.16 0.07 2.58
N GLY A 176 20.15 0.19 1.69
CA GLY A 176 21.13 -0.87 1.43
C GLY A 176 20.47 -2.14 0.92
N LEU A 177 19.60 -2.01 -0.08
CA LEU A 177 18.83 -3.12 -0.68
C LEU A 177 19.43 -3.60 -2.02
N ASP A 178 20.64 -3.17 -2.38
CA ASP A 178 21.32 -3.50 -3.64
C ASP A 178 21.59 -4.99 -3.85
#